data_0a2266099e3433b0b21bcbd304055c7b
#
_entry.id   0a2266099e3433b0b21bcbd304055c7b
#
_cell.length_a   1.000
_cell.length_b   1.000
_cell.length_c   1.000
_cell.angle_alpha   90.00
_cell.angle_beta   90.00
_cell.angle_gamma   90.00
#
_symmetry.space_group_name_H-M   'P 1'
#
loop_
_entity.id
_entity.type
_entity.pdbx_description
1 polymer ?
#
loop_
_entity_poly.entity_id
_entity_poly.type
_entity_poly.pdbx_seq_one_letter_code
_entity_poly.pdbx_strand_id
1 'polypeptide(L)'
;KTGHVMPWLLEDGPPPERERLQRPEDMEKIVDAVKCIMCGCCTSSCPVYWSDKDYLGPAALLKAARFILDSRDAAGRERLETVSGENGLWRCHSIYNCYEVCPRSIDITGNISSLKRLAVKKIKKVKNKKKFSPLKGSE
;
A
#
# COMPACT_ATOMS: atom_id res chain seq x y z
N LYS A 1 9.92 -3.38 10.22
CA LYS A 1 9.38 -3.49 8.84
C LYS A 1 8.30 -2.45 8.54
N THR A 2 7.42 -2.15 9.50
CA THR A 2 6.39 -1.12 9.29
C THR A 2 7.01 0.25 8.98
N GLY A 3 8.15 0.60 9.54
CA GLY A 3 8.87 1.84 9.24
C GLY A 3 9.29 2.00 7.78
N HIS A 4 9.55 0.90 7.06
CA HIS A 4 9.92 0.94 5.64
C HIS A 4 8.81 1.48 4.73
N VAL A 5 7.56 1.44 5.17
CA VAL A 5 6.41 1.95 4.40
C VAL A 5 6.03 3.37 4.76
N MET A 6 6.85 4.06 5.57
CA MET A 6 6.62 5.44 6.00
C MET A 6 5.18 5.63 6.52
N PRO A 7 4.84 5.05 7.71
CA PRO A 7 3.46 4.98 8.20
C PRO A 7 2.99 6.30 8.84
N TRP A 8 3.21 7.39 8.16
CA TRP A 8 2.79 8.76 8.50
C TRP A 8 2.40 9.52 7.23
N LEU A 9 1.58 10.55 7.38
CA LEU A 9 1.18 11.41 6.28
C LEU A 9 2.37 12.25 5.82
N LEU A 10 2.65 12.23 4.52
CA LEU A 10 3.62 13.11 3.88
C LEU A 10 2.87 14.14 3.06
N GLU A 11 3.25 15.39 3.23
CA GLU A 11 2.60 16.53 2.63
C GLU A 11 3.50 17.17 1.58
N ASP A 12 2.86 17.72 0.55
CA ASP A 12 3.52 18.50 -0.50
C ASP A 12 3.06 19.96 -0.35
N GLY A 13 4.01 20.87 -0.11
CA GLY A 13 3.75 22.30 0.06
C GLY A 13 3.65 22.79 1.52
N PRO A 14 3.34 24.09 1.71
CA PRO A 14 3.27 24.70 3.02
C PRO A 14 2.10 24.14 3.85
N PRO A 15 2.20 24.17 5.20
CA PRO A 15 1.09 23.76 6.05
C PRO A 15 -0.13 24.62 5.77
N PRO A 16 -1.34 24.03 5.68
CA PRO A 16 -2.55 24.80 5.47
C PRO A 16 -2.90 25.63 6.71
N GLU A 17 -3.59 26.75 6.51
CA GLU A 17 -4.07 27.62 7.62
C GLU A 17 -5.11 26.91 8.51
N ARG A 18 -5.78 25.91 7.98
CA ARG A 18 -6.82 25.09 8.65
C ARG A 18 -6.54 23.61 8.43
N GLU A 19 -7.52 22.75 8.76
CA GLU A 19 -7.41 21.32 8.51
C GLU A 19 -7.34 20.99 7.00
N ARG A 20 -6.76 19.85 6.68
CA ARG A 20 -6.77 19.29 5.33
C ARG A 20 -8.11 18.65 5.05
N LEU A 21 -8.83 19.21 4.11
CA LEU A 21 -10.14 18.69 3.70
C LEU A 21 -9.98 17.35 2.99
N GLN A 22 -10.87 16.41 3.32
CA GLN A 22 -10.99 15.12 2.65
C GLN A 22 -12.46 14.86 2.32
N ARG A 23 -12.75 14.45 1.10
CA ARG A 23 -14.12 14.12 0.71
C ARG A 23 -14.54 12.80 1.36
N PRO A 24 -15.84 12.59 1.66
CA PRO A 24 -16.34 11.33 2.21
C PRO A 24 -15.94 10.10 1.39
N GLU A 25 -16.03 10.17 0.06
CA GLU A 25 -15.69 9.07 -0.85
C GLU A 25 -14.19 8.70 -0.80
N ASP A 26 -13.32 9.66 -0.48
CA ASP A 26 -11.88 9.39 -0.30
C ASP A 26 -11.60 8.80 1.08
N MET A 27 -12.34 9.22 2.11
CA MET A 27 -12.27 8.63 3.44
C MET A 27 -12.74 7.17 3.45
N GLU A 28 -13.79 6.81 2.70
CA GLU A 28 -14.28 5.44 2.58
C GLU A 28 -13.19 4.46 2.11
N LYS A 29 -12.26 4.90 1.26
CA LYS A 29 -11.15 4.07 0.77
C LYS A 29 -10.16 3.65 1.85
N ILE A 30 -10.07 4.41 2.93
CA ILE A 30 -9.09 4.20 4.00
C ILE A 30 -9.71 3.86 5.34
N VAL A 31 -11.03 4.01 5.50
CA VAL A 31 -11.72 3.86 6.79
C VAL A 31 -11.45 2.51 7.45
N ASP A 32 -11.38 1.45 6.67
CA ASP A 32 -11.09 0.10 7.19
C ASP A 32 -9.66 0.00 7.73
N ALA A 33 -8.68 0.50 6.97
CA ALA A 33 -7.27 0.49 7.38
C ALA A 33 -6.97 1.43 8.57
N VAL A 34 -7.76 2.49 8.76
CA VAL A 34 -7.64 3.41 9.91
C VAL A 34 -7.98 2.74 11.23
N LYS A 35 -8.88 1.75 11.25
CA LYS A 35 -9.25 0.99 12.46
C LYS A 35 -8.10 0.21 13.09
N CYS A 36 -6.95 0.08 12.41
CA CYS A 36 -5.82 -0.74 12.84
C CYS A 36 -5.17 -0.22 14.12
N ILE A 37 -5.16 -1.04 15.17
CA ILE A 37 -4.55 -0.76 16.48
C ILE A 37 -3.10 -1.24 16.61
N MET A 38 -2.47 -1.67 15.52
CA MET A 38 -1.07 -2.12 15.46
C MET A 38 -0.73 -3.34 16.35
N CYS A 39 -1.71 -4.19 16.69
CA CYS A 39 -1.51 -5.33 17.59
C CYS A 39 -0.57 -6.43 17.03
N GLY A 40 -0.34 -6.49 15.71
CA GLY A 40 0.56 -7.46 15.07
C GLY A 40 -0.01 -8.86 14.85
N CYS A 41 -1.22 -9.19 15.34
CA CYS A 41 -1.83 -10.52 15.21
C CYS A 41 -1.83 -11.02 13.76
N CYS A 42 -2.12 -10.15 12.78
CA CYS A 42 -2.13 -10.49 11.37
C CYS A 42 -0.75 -10.94 10.85
N THR A 43 0.33 -10.36 11.34
CA THR A 43 1.69 -10.76 10.97
C THR A 43 2.09 -12.05 11.66
N SER A 44 1.74 -12.20 12.94
CA SER A 44 2.02 -13.42 13.72
C SER A 44 1.29 -14.65 13.19
N SER A 45 0.11 -14.50 12.59
CA SER A 45 -0.68 -15.59 12.03
C SER A 45 -0.36 -15.92 10.56
N CYS A 46 0.52 -15.15 9.92
CA CYS A 46 0.79 -15.30 8.49
C CYS A 46 1.80 -16.42 8.20
N PRO A 47 1.42 -17.52 7.54
CA PRO A 47 2.34 -18.61 7.20
C PRO A 47 3.49 -18.17 6.31
N VAL A 48 3.25 -17.22 5.40
CA VAL A 48 4.30 -16.67 4.54
C VAL A 48 5.36 -15.94 5.37
N TYR A 49 4.94 -15.20 6.39
CA TYR A 49 5.86 -14.52 7.30
C TYR A 49 6.65 -15.50 8.19
N TRP A 50 6.10 -16.66 8.47
CA TRP A 50 6.82 -17.70 9.22
C TRP A 50 7.97 -18.31 8.41
N SER A 51 7.73 -18.57 7.12
CA SER A 51 8.71 -19.19 6.22
C SER A 51 9.71 -18.19 5.64
N ASP A 52 9.30 -16.93 5.46
CA ASP A 52 10.14 -15.86 4.87
C ASP A 52 10.11 -14.61 5.76
N LYS A 53 11.19 -14.42 6.52
CA LYS A 53 11.33 -13.27 7.42
C LYS A 53 11.63 -11.95 6.69
N ASP A 54 11.98 -11.98 5.41
CA ASP A 54 12.19 -10.78 4.62
C ASP A 54 10.88 -10.19 4.10
N TYR A 55 9.84 -10.99 4.02
CA TYR A 55 8.50 -10.50 3.69
C TYR A 55 8.07 -9.35 4.62
N LEU A 56 7.54 -8.27 4.05
CA LEU A 56 7.09 -7.10 4.81
C LEU A 56 5.99 -7.45 5.83
N GLY A 57 5.13 -8.38 5.47
CA GLY A 57 4.04 -8.84 6.31
C GLY A 57 2.75 -8.03 6.17
N PRO A 58 1.61 -8.63 6.59
CA PRO A 58 0.29 -8.02 6.39
C PRO A 58 0.12 -6.69 7.13
N ALA A 59 0.69 -6.52 8.33
CA ALA A 59 0.58 -5.27 9.09
C ALA A 59 1.24 -4.09 8.35
N ALA A 60 2.45 -4.28 7.80
CA ALA A 60 3.15 -3.24 7.05
C ALA A 60 2.41 -2.91 5.75
N LEU A 61 1.91 -3.93 5.04
CA LEU A 61 1.15 -3.74 3.80
C LEU A 61 -0.18 -3.04 4.04
N LEU A 62 -0.88 -3.32 5.14
CA LEU A 62 -2.08 -2.59 5.54
C LEU A 62 -1.78 -1.12 5.81
N LYS A 63 -0.68 -0.83 6.51
CA LYS A 63 -0.25 0.57 6.75
C LYS A 63 0.13 1.27 5.46
N ALA A 64 0.78 0.59 4.53
CA ALA A 64 1.03 1.13 3.20
C ALA A 64 -0.29 1.48 2.49
N ALA A 65 -1.28 0.58 2.51
CA ALA A 65 -2.58 0.82 1.90
C ALA A 65 -3.27 2.06 2.50
N ARG A 66 -3.24 2.20 3.83
CA ARG A 66 -3.79 3.35 4.55
C ARG A 66 -3.31 4.68 3.96
N PHE A 67 -2.02 4.82 3.65
CA PHE A 67 -1.45 6.07 3.17
C PHE A 67 -1.43 6.17 1.63
N ILE A 68 -1.25 5.07 0.90
CA ILE A 68 -1.32 5.07 -0.57
C ILE A 68 -2.71 5.48 -1.08
N LEU A 69 -3.76 5.10 -0.36
CA LEU A 69 -5.14 5.40 -0.71
C LEU A 69 -5.65 6.71 -0.10
N ASP A 70 -4.88 7.36 0.76
CA ASP A 70 -5.24 8.65 1.36
C ASP A 70 -5.05 9.77 0.34
N SER A 71 -6.11 10.50 0.04
CA SER A 71 -6.10 11.61 -0.93
C SER A 71 -5.23 12.79 -0.48
N ARG A 72 -4.88 12.86 0.79
CA ARG A 72 -4.06 13.92 1.39
C ARG A 72 -2.57 13.61 1.37
N ASP A 73 -2.19 12.37 1.03
CA ASP A 73 -0.79 11.92 1.05
C ASP A 73 -0.09 12.17 -0.29
N ALA A 74 1.08 12.81 -0.24
CA ALA A 74 1.89 13.13 -1.42
C ALA A 74 2.85 11.99 -1.83
N ALA A 75 3.18 11.07 -0.92
CA ALA A 75 4.16 10.00 -1.15
C ALA A 75 3.56 8.66 -1.58
N GLY A 76 2.28 8.61 -1.93
CA GLY A 76 1.60 7.36 -2.30
C GLY A 76 2.29 6.60 -3.43
N ARG A 77 2.92 7.31 -4.38
CA ARG A 77 3.67 6.70 -5.48
C ARG A 77 4.94 6.01 -5.02
N GLU A 78 5.75 6.68 -4.23
CA GLU A 78 7.01 6.15 -3.67
C GLU A 78 6.74 4.95 -2.78
N ARG A 79 5.74 5.08 -1.91
CA ARG A 79 5.29 4.01 -1.03
C ARG A 79 4.82 2.78 -1.81
N LEU A 80 4.08 2.98 -2.91
CA LEU A 80 3.66 1.89 -3.79
C LEU A 80 4.86 1.20 -4.46
N GLU A 81 5.89 1.93 -4.85
CA GLU A 81 7.13 1.38 -5.39
C GLU A 81 7.83 0.50 -4.35
N THR A 82 7.98 1.00 -3.12
CA THR A 82 8.58 0.26 -2.02
C THR A 82 7.86 -1.08 -1.75
N VAL A 83 6.53 -1.06 -1.66
CA VAL A 83 5.77 -2.30 -1.37
C VAL A 83 5.61 -3.21 -2.59
N SER A 84 5.86 -2.73 -3.79
CA SER A 84 5.84 -3.56 -5.02
C SER A 84 7.13 -4.33 -5.26
N GLY A 85 8.14 -4.17 -4.39
CA GLY A 85 9.38 -4.92 -4.43
C GLY A 85 9.20 -6.42 -4.15
N GLU A 86 10.30 -7.16 -4.25
CA GLU A 86 10.32 -8.63 -4.14
C GLU A 86 9.70 -9.13 -2.83
N ASN A 87 10.02 -8.49 -1.71
CA ASN A 87 9.56 -8.87 -0.38
C ASN A 87 8.23 -8.20 0.05
N GLY A 88 7.52 -7.61 -0.89
CA GLY A 88 6.30 -6.84 -0.66
C GLY A 88 5.02 -7.57 -1.07
N LEU A 89 4.20 -6.89 -1.86
CA LEU A 89 2.84 -7.32 -2.23
C LEU A 89 2.75 -8.72 -2.83
N TRP A 90 3.76 -9.11 -3.63
CA TRP A 90 3.73 -10.35 -4.40
C TRP A 90 3.97 -11.60 -3.57
N ARG A 91 4.55 -11.46 -2.37
CA ARG A 91 4.68 -12.55 -1.39
C ARG A 91 3.35 -12.92 -0.72
N CYS A 92 2.34 -12.08 -0.77
CA CYS A 92 1.03 -12.38 -0.21
C CYS A 92 0.28 -13.39 -1.09
N HIS A 93 -0.02 -14.56 -0.56
CA HIS A 93 -0.75 -15.65 -1.23
C HIS A 93 -2.26 -15.65 -0.93
N SER A 94 -2.78 -14.61 -0.28
CA SER A 94 -4.22 -14.47 0.03
C SER A 94 -4.79 -15.63 0.84
N ILE A 95 -4.07 -16.08 1.88
CA ILE A 95 -4.45 -17.21 2.75
C ILE A 95 -5.57 -16.83 3.73
N TYR A 96 -5.81 -15.52 3.94
CA TYR A 96 -6.85 -14.94 4.80
C TYR A 96 -6.65 -15.09 6.32
N ASN A 97 -5.65 -15.79 6.83
CA ASN A 97 -5.39 -15.85 8.28
C ASN A 97 -5.32 -14.47 8.93
N CYS A 98 -4.76 -13.49 8.25
CA CYS A 98 -4.65 -12.11 8.74
C CYS A 98 -6.03 -11.44 8.93
N TYR A 99 -7.03 -11.80 8.13
CA TYR A 99 -8.40 -11.36 8.29
C TYR A 99 -9.06 -12.03 9.51
N GLU A 100 -8.95 -13.36 9.61
CA GLU A 100 -9.59 -14.15 10.67
C GLU A 100 -9.15 -13.74 12.08
N VAL A 101 -7.85 -13.44 12.26
CA VAL A 101 -7.31 -13.08 13.59
C VAL A 101 -7.41 -11.61 13.93
N CYS A 102 -7.93 -10.77 13.04
CA CYS A 102 -7.96 -9.34 13.26
C CYS A 102 -9.02 -8.94 14.30
N PRO A 103 -8.63 -8.41 15.49
CA PRO A 103 -9.60 -8.02 16.53
C PRO A 103 -10.46 -6.82 16.14
N ARG A 104 -10.13 -6.15 15.03
CA ARG A 104 -10.88 -5.02 14.48
C ARG A 104 -11.63 -5.37 13.21
N SER A 105 -11.68 -6.65 12.84
CA SER A 105 -12.37 -7.16 11.64
C SER A 105 -12.00 -6.40 10.36
N ILE A 106 -10.71 -6.08 10.20
CA ILE A 106 -10.21 -5.36 9.03
C ILE A 106 -9.99 -6.34 7.88
N ASP A 107 -10.49 -6.03 6.70
CA ASP A 107 -10.18 -6.80 5.48
C ASP A 107 -8.76 -6.47 4.97
N ILE A 108 -7.77 -7.06 5.64
CA ILE A 108 -6.35 -6.86 5.31
C ILE A 108 -6.03 -7.43 3.93
N THR A 109 -6.58 -8.58 3.60
CA THR A 109 -6.35 -9.23 2.30
C THR A 109 -6.95 -8.42 1.15
N GLY A 110 -8.14 -7.86 1.33
CA GLY A 110 -8.78 -6.97 0.36
C GLY A 110 -7.97 -5.68 0.14
N ASN A 111 -7.45 -5.08 1.21
CA ASN A 111 -6.55 -3.92 1.12
C ASN A 111 -5.27 -4.26 0.33
N ILE A 112 -4.62 -5.40 0.58
CA ILE A 112 -3.43 -5.85 -0.17
C ILE A 112 -3.79 -6.10 -1.65
N SER A 113 -4.93 -6.71 -1.93
CA SER A 113 -5.41 -6.95 -3.29
C SER A 113 -5.65 -5.65 -4.06
N SER A 114 -6.13 -4.62 -3.38
CA SER A 114 -6.29 -3.27 -3.96
C SER A 114 -4.94 -2.66 -4.34
N LEU A 115 -3.92 -2.79 -3.49
CA LEU A 115 -2.56 -2.37 -3.81
C LEU A 115 -1.97 -3.14 -5.00
N LYS A 116 -2.17 -4.46 -5.08
CA LYS A 116 -1.74 -5.27 -6.23
C LYS A 116 -2.34 -4.75 -7.54
N ARG A 117 -3.64 -4.44 -7.55
CA ARG A 117 -4.31 -3.85 -8.73
C ARG A 117 -3.71 -2.50 -9.12
N LEU A 118 -3.39 -1.64 -8.17
CA LEU A 118 -2.73 -0.35 -8.42
C LEU A 118 -1.32 -0.53 -8.98
N ALA A 119 -0.54 -1.44 -8.42
CA ALA A 119 0.81 -1.75 -8.90
C ALA A 119 0.80 -2.24 -10.36
N VAL A 120 -0.11 -3.14 -10.72
CA VAL A 120 -0.27 -3.63 -12.12
C VAL A 120 -0.66 -2.50 -13.07
N LYS A 121 -1.60 -1.63 -12.69
CA LYS A 121 -1.99 -0.47 -13.51
C LYS A 121 -0.80 0.47 -13.77
N LYS A 122 0.05 0.69 -12.78
CA LYS A 122 1.26 1.51 -12.90
C LYS A 122 2.25 0.88 -13.89
N ILE A 123 2.51 -0.42 -13.79
CA ILE A 123 3.43 -1.16 -14.67
C ILE A 123 2.95 -1.05 -16.12
N LYS A 124 1.65 -1.21 -16.39
CA LYS A 124 1.07 -1.05 -17.74
C LYS A 124 1.28 0.35 -18.30
N LYS A 125 1.08 1.41 -17.49
CA LYS A 125 1.32 2.80 -17.92
C LYS A 125 2.77 3.06 -18.31
N VAL A 126 3.73 2.50 -17.57
CA VAL A 126 5.17 2.63 -17.85
C VAL A 126 5.54 1.91 -19.14
N LYS A 127 5.05 0.68 -19.36
CA LYS A 127 5.28 -0.09 -20.58
C LYS A 127 4.72 0.62 -21.82
N ASN A 128 3.53 1.20 -21.73
CA ASN A 128 2.93 1.94 -22.85
C ASN A 128 3.71 3.24 -23.18
N LYS A 129 4.24 3.96 -22.19
CA LYS A 129 5.10 5.12 -22.43
C LYS A 129 6.41 4.75 -23.14
N LYS A 130 7.04 3.61 -22.78
CA LYS A 130 8.26 3.13 -23.46
C LYS A 130 8.01 2.65 -24.89
N LYS A 131 6.81 2.17 -25.21
CA LYS A 131 6.44 1.72 -26.56
C LYS A 131 6.19 2.89 -27.52
N PHE A 132 6.01 4.10 -27.02
CA PHE A 132 5.68 5.31 -27.80
C PHE A 132 6.82 6.34 -27.86
N SER A 133 8.06 5.93 -27.63
CA SER A 133 9.23 6.76 -27.99
C SER A 133 9.60 6.45 -29.45
N PRO A 134 9.34 7.36 -30.41
CA PRO A 134 9.85 7.18 -31.77
C PRO A 134 11.38 7.22 -31.72
N LEU A 135 12.00 6.23 -32.34
CA LEU A 135 13.42 6.23 -32.63
C LEU A 135 13.74 7.53 -33.35
N LYS A 136 14.48 8.44 -32.71
CA LYS A 136 15.11 9.54 -33.43
C LYS A 136 16.14 8.91 -34.36
N GLY A 137 15.81 8.89 -35.65
CA GLY A 137 16.74 8.53 -36.67
C GLY A 137 17.95 9.46 -36.61
N SER A 138 19.11 8.87 -36.61
CA SER A 138 20.37 9.53 -36.90
C SER A 138 20.43 9.89 -38.38
N GLU A 139 20.50 11.15 -38.69
CA GLU A 139 21.18 11.68 -39.85
C GLU A 139 22.47 12.34 -39.42
#